data_df257ab5fd143201d73a273caa39f66f
#
_entry.id   df257ab5fd143201d73a273caa39f66f
#
_cell.length_a   1.000
_cell.length_b   1.000
_cell.length_c   1.000
_cell.angle_alpha   90.00
_cell.angle_beta   90.00
_cell.angle_gamma   90.00
#
_symmetry.space_group_name_H-M   'P 1'
#
loop_
_entity.id
_entity.type
_entity.pdbx_description
1 polymer ?
#
loop_
_entity_poly.entity_id
_entity_poly.type
_entity_poly.pdbx_seq_one_letter_code
_entity_poly.pdbx_strand_id
1 'polypeptide(L)'
;MSTVSSLSTTAKDYSDSSSDRKMGNRSLEKIEGQALPSNLDAEQGILAACIVDASGEVMSNCIEQALRPEDFYFTKHQMIFDALLDLHQETIEPDEIVLAEKLKSNGNLELAGGQEGITSLAGRIDTTAHASFWLDIVKQKSLLRKCIYMAFEMIDGANRQPSNVEDFLANFEQRVCLLGDDQNLRASIPFREPIQHAMEQIQRMLSREETDGVFTGYSDLDGLTNGFKPGEMIVLAARPSVGKTSLAMNIVENIAFNAQYQDQPRHALVFSLEMSATSLAMRLICGRARVNMNDLRKGFVPRSQAENLHQTSKEFQQASLWVDDTSGLSINQIRAKARRLKMRNKLDFIVVDYLQLISTES
;
A
#
# COMPACT_ATOMS: atom_id res chain seq x y z
N MET A 1 -1.28 -61.46 6.20
CA MET A 1 -2.51 -61.14 5.49
C MET A 1 -2.88 -59.74 5.93
N SER A 2 -2.30 -58.72 5.38
CA SER A 2 -2.63 -58.02 4.10
C SER A 2 -3.97 -57.34 4.15
N THR A 3 -3.95 -56.02 4.35
CA THR A 3 -4.62 -55.13 3.41
C THR A 3 -4.11 -53.69 3.57
N VAL A 4 -3.42 -53.26 2.58
CA VAL A 4 -3.00 -51.86 2.32
C VAL A 4 -4.22 -51.13 1.77
N SER A 5 -4.70 -50.09 2.46
CA SER A 5 -5.73 -49.22 1.96
C SER A 5 -5.08 -47.98 1.37
N SER A 6 -5.26 -47.78 0.08
CA SER A 6 -4.82 -46.71 -0.79
C SER A 6 -5.48 -45.40 -0.41
N LEU A 7 -4.69 -44.40 -0.04
CA LEU A 7 -5.08 -42.99 0.01
C LEU A 7 -5.05 -42.37 -1.39
N SER A 8 -6.22 -42.20 -1.99
CA SER A 8 -6.38 -41.39 -3.20
C SER A 8 -6.32 -39.91 -2.85
N THR A 9 -5.25 -39.28 -3.26
CA THR A 9 -5.09 -37.82 -3.21
C THR A 9 -5.97 -37.19 -4.30
N THR A 10 -7.03 -36.54 -3.90
CA THR A 10 -7.85 -35.73 -4.79
C THR A 10 -7.10 -34.43 -5.12
N ALA A 11 -6.65 -34.34 -6.35
CA ALA A 11 -6.25 -33.08 -6.97
C ALA A 11 -7.47 -32.14 -7.00
N LYS A 12 -7.43 -31.06 -6.28
CA LYS A 12 -8.42 -29.99 -6.33
C LYS A 12 -8.05 -29.00 -7.42
N ASP A 13 -8.96 -28.90 -8.34
CA ASP A 13 -9.00 -28.11 -9.55
C ASP A 13 -8.46 -26.66 -9.41
N TYR A 14 -7.45 -26.38 -10.21
CA TYR A 14 -7.08 -25.03 -10.64
C TYR A 14 -7.92 -24.69 -11.91
N SER A 15 -9.20 -24.39 -11.72
CA SER A 15 -10.10 -24.03 -12.84
C SER A 15 -10.78 -22.68 -12.62
N ASP A 16 -10.05 -21.67 -12.09
CA ASP A 16 -10.63 -20.33 -11.88
C ASP A 16 -10.00 -19.21 -12.74
N SER A 17 -9.06 -19.55 -13.63
CA SER A 17 -8.44 -18.55 -14.51
C SER A 17 -9.17 -18.30 -15.84
N SER A 18 -10.23 -19.08 -16.14
CA SER A 18 -10.96 -18.95 -17.41
C SER A 18 -12.17 -18.01 -17.33
N SER A 19 -12.70 -17.75 -16.14
CA SER A 19 -13.80 -16.80 -15.92
C SER A 19 -13.32 -15.35 -15.97
N ASP A 20 -12.12 -15.07 -15.45
CA ASP A 20 -11.54 -13.71 -15.47
C ASP A 20 -11.15 -13.27 -16.89
N ARG A 21 -10.65 -14.20 -17.72
CA ARG A 21 -10.35 -13.91 -19.14
C ARG A 21 -11.61 -13.63 -19.98
N LYS A 22 -12.75 -14.26 -19.66
CA LYS A 22 -14.04 -14.01 -20.36
C LYS A 22 -14.72 -12.72 -19.87
N MET A 23 -14.50 -12.29 -18.64
CA MET A 23 -14.99 -11.01 -18.12
C MET A 23 -14.25 -9.82 -18.71
N GLY A 24 -12.92 -9.89 -18.84
CA GLY A 24 -12.12 -8.85 -19.48
C GLY A 24 -12.54 -8.55 -20.93
N ASN A 25 -12.94 -9.58 -21.69
CA ASN A 25 -13.32 -9.40 -23.09
C ASN A 25 -14.69 -8.69 -23.27
N ARG A 26 -15.63 -8.82 -22.35
CA ARG A 26 -16.93 -8.10 -22.42
C ARG A 26 -16.82 -6.61 -22.05
N SER A 27 -15.88 -6.25 -21.19
CA SER A 27 -15.59 -4.85 -20.85
C SER A 27 -14.86 -4.16 -22.00
N LEU A 28 -14.06 -4.89 -22.78
CA LEU A 28 -13.34 -4.41 -23.95
C LEU A 28 -14.29 -4.06 -25.12
N GLU A 29 -15.38 -4.82 -25.33
CA GLU A 29 -16.37 -4.54 -26.36
C GLU A 29 -17.13 -3.21 -26.15
N LYS A 30 -17.20 -2.69 -24.93
CA LYS A 30 -17.80 -1.38 -24.62
C LYS A 30 -16.84 -0.19 -24.82
N ILE A 31 -15.54 -0.45 -24.98
CA ILE A 31 -14.50 0.57 -25.25
C ILE A 31 -14.32 0.76 -26.76
N GLU A 32 -14.98 -0.05 -27.61
CA GLU A 32 -14.93 0.07 -29.07
C GLU A 32 -15.39 1.46 -29.53
N GLY A 33 -14.43 2.37 -29.69
CA GLY A 33 -14.62 3.75 -30.15
C GLY A 33 -13.67 4.77 -29.53
N GLN A 34 -13.01 4.47 -28.41
CA GLN A 34 -11.98 5.35 -27.85
C GLN A 34 -10.60 4.69 -27.91
N ALA A 35 -9.66 5.35 -28.58
CA ALA A 35 -8.27 4.89 -28.59
C ALA A 35 -7.70 4.95 -27.17
N LEU A 36 -7.32 3.77 -26.62
CA LEU A 36 -6.68 3.68 -25.31
C LEU A 36 -5.29 4.34 -25.35
N PRO A 37 -4.84 4.92 -24.22
CA PRO A 37 -3.51 5.54 -24.12
C PRO A 37 -2.41 4.57 -24.52
N SER A 38 -1.67 4.88 -25.59
CA SER A 38 -0.54 4.11 -26.11
C SER A 38 0.51 5.05 -26.69
N ASN A 39 1.71 4.55 -26.91
CA ASN A 39 2.76 5.24 -27.63
C ASN A 39 3.58 4.20 -28.41
N LEU A 40 3.31 4.08 -29.69
CA LEU A 40 3.94 3.10 -30.58
C LEU A 40 5.46 3.28 -30.63
N ASP A 41 5.94 4.51 -30.73
CA ASP A 41 7.37 4.81 -30.85
C ASP A 41 8.12 4.44 -29.56
N ALA A 42 7.54 4.71 -28.40
CA ALA A 42 8.14 4.34 -27.11
C ALA A 42 8.17 2.83 -26.90
N GLU A 43 7.08 2.09 -27.28
CA GLU A 43 7.06 0.64 -27.19
C GLU A 43 8.11 0.02 -28.10
N GLN A 44 8.20 0.47 -29.33
CA GLN A 44 9.21 -0.01 -30.30
C GLN A 44 10.62 0.39 -29.88
N GLY A 45 10.79 1.60 -29.32
CA GLY A 45 12.09 2.10 -28.85
C GLY A 45 12.66 1.25 -27.71
N ILE A 46 11.83 0.92 -26.69
CA ILE A 46 12.30 0.10 -25.56
C ILE A 46 12.58 -1.35 -25.99
N LEU A 47 11.75 -1.94 -26.87
CA LEU A 47 11.98 -3.29 -27.39
C LEU A 47 13.26 -3.36 -28.23
N ALA A 48 13.45 -2.38 -29.12
CA ALA A 48 14.68 -2.26 -29.92
C ALA A 48 15.91 -2.11 -29.01
N ALA A 49 15.82 -1.32 -27.95
CA ALA A 49 16.90 -1.17 -26.98
C ALA A 49 17.22 -2.48 -26.28
N CYS A 50 16.23 -3.28 -25.89
CA CYS A 50 16.45 -4.60 -25.30
C CYS A 50 17.09 -5.60 -26.28
N ILE A 51 16.85 -5.47 -27.59
CA ILE A 51 17.43 -6.37 -28.62
C ILE A 51 18.90 -5.98 -28.90
N VAL A 52 19.20 -4.68 -28.96
CA VAL A 52 20.52 -4.16 -29.37
C VAL A 52 21.49 -4.12 -28.22
N ASP A 53 21.01 -4.09 -26.97
CA ASP A 53 21.85 -4.04 -25.77
C ASP A 53 22.48 -5.40 -25.43
N ALA A 54 23.68 -5.65 -25.93
CA ALA A 54 24.45 -6.84 -25.59
C ALA A 54 24.89 -6.92 -24.13
N SER A 55 24.85 -5.79 -23.37
CA SER A 55 25.21 -5.80 -21.94
C SER A 55 24.10 -6.35 -21.04
N GLY A 56 22.87 -6.37 -21.51
CA GLY A 56 21.68 -6.75 -20.74
C GLY A 56 21.25 -5.73 -19.67
N GLU A 57 21.90 -4.55 -19.63
CA GLU A 57 21.52 -3.50 -18.68
C GLU A 57 20.11 -2.96 -18.89
N VAL A 58 19.71 -2.77 -20.15
CA VAL A 58 18.37 -2.28 -20.49
C VAL A 58 17.31 -3.27 -20.03
N MET A 59 17.53 -4.56 -20.28
CA MET A 59 16.60 -5.61 -19.86
C MET A 59 16.55 -5.72 -18.33
N SER A 60 17.69 -5.66 -17.66
CA SER A 60 17.77 -5.64 -16.20
C SER A 60 17.00 -4.45 -15.62
N ASN A 61 17.14 -3.24 -16.19
CA ASN A 61 16.38 -2.06 -15.77
C ASN A 61 14.87 -2.22 -15.99
N CYS A 62 14.45 -2.83 -17.11
CA CYS A 62 13.03 -3.15 -17.34
C CYS A 62 12.46 -4.08 -16.26
N ILE A 63 13.22 -5.09 -15.85
CA ILE A 63 12.84 -6.05 -14.80
C ILE A 63 12.82 -5.37 -13.43
N GLU A 64 13.85 -4.58 -13.09
CA GLU A 64 13.91 -3.82 -11.83
C GLU A 64 12.74 -2.86 -11.68
N GLN A 65 12.33 -2.23 -12.78
CA GLN A 65 11.16 -1.37 -12.78
C GLN A 65 9.84 -2.12 -12.95
N ALA A 66 9.85 -3.46 -12.86
CA ALA A 66 8.67 -4.32 -12.95
C ALA A 66 7.85 -4.13 -14.23
N LEU A 67 8.52 -3.84 -15.38
CA LEU A 67 7.84 -3.85 -16.68
C LEU A 67 7.42 -5.27 -17.02
N ARG A 68 6.17 -5.43 -17.45
CA ARG A 68 5.57 -6.72 -17.79
C ARG A 68 5.06 -6.72 -19.24
N PRO A 69 4.89 -7.90 -19.87
CA PRO A 69 4.32 -7.98 -21.21
C PRO A 69 2.98 -7.26 -21.35
N GLU A 70 2.09 -7.35 -20.36
CA GLU A 70 0.80 -6.69 -20.33
C GLU A 70 0.85 -5.15 -20.26
N ASP A 71 2.03 -4.58 -19.98
CA ASP A 71 2.22 -3.13 -19.98
C ASP A 71 2.37 -2.56 -21.40
N PHE A 72 2.56 -3.40 -22.40
CA PHE A 72 2.52 -3.01 -23.81
C PHE A 72 1.09 -3.01 -24.35
N TYR A 73 0.78 -2.04 -25.20
CA TYR A 73 -0.56 -1.95 -25.82
C TYR A 73 -0.74 -2.95 -26.95
N PHE A 74 0.28 -3.08 -27.80
CA PHE A 74 0.21 -3.95 -28.98
C PHE A 74 0.57 -5.38 -28.60
N THR A 75 -0.32 -6.33 -28.92
CA THR A 75 -0.13 -7.77 -28.64
C THR A 75 1.19 -8.30 -29.19
N LYS A 76 1.60 -7.85 -30.38
CA LYS A 76 2.89 -8.24 -30.96
C LYS A 76 4.08 -7.81 -30.07
N HIS A 77 4.01 -6.63 -29.44
CA HIS A 77 5.05 -6.13 -28.54
C HIS A 77 5.04 -6.91 -27.21
N GLN A 78 3.87 -7.34 -26.74
CA GLN A 78 3.74 -8.20 -25.57
C GLN A 78 4.48 -9.53 -25.80
N MET A 79 4.26 -10.16 -26.97
CA MET A 79 4.90 -11.43 -27.34
C MET A 79 6.43 -11.28 -27.48
N ILE A 80 6.89 -10.18 -28.07
CA ILE A 80 8.31 -9.89 -28.22
C ILE A 80 8.97 -9.70 -26.84
N PHE A 81 8.35 -8.94 -25.96
CA PHE A 81 8.89 -8.69 -24.63
C PHE A 81 8.89 -9.96 -23.76
N ASP A 82 7.86 -10.78 -23.87
CA ASP A 82 7.78 -12.08 -23.20
C ASP A 82 8.93 -13.01 -23.62
N ALA A 83 9.21 -13.08 -24.93
CA ALA A 83 10.34 -13.85 -25.43
C ALA A 83 11.70 -13.29 -24.99
N LEU A 84 11.84 -11.96 -24.86
CA LEU A 84 13.04 -11.32 -24.33
C LEU A 84 13.25 -11.63 -22.83
N LEU A 85 12.15 -11.69 -22.05
CA LEU A 85 12.21 -12.12 -20.64
C LEU A 85 12.68 -13.56 -20.51
N ASP A 86 12.15 -14.46 -21.35
CA ASP A 86 12.59 -15.85 -21.38
C ASP A 86 14.08 -15.96 -21.68
N LEU A 87 14.57 -15.26 -22.71
CA LEU A 87 16.01 -15.28 -23.07
C LEU A 87 16.88 -14.75 -21.94
N HIS A 88 16.45 -13.69 -21.27
CA HIS A 88 17.18 -13.14 -20.11
C HIS A 88 17.25 -14.14 -18.96
N GLN A 89 16.16 -14.86 -18.67
CA GLN A 89 16.16 -15.93 -17.65
C GLN A 89 17.09 -17.09 -18.00
N GLU A 90 17.19 -17.42 -19.30
CA GLU A 90 18.09 -18.45 -19.82
C GLU A 90 19.55 -17.96 -19.92
N THR A 91 19.82 -16.69 -19.58
CA THR A 91 21.13 -16.04 -19.68
C THR A 91 21.67 -16.05 -21.11
N ILE A 92 20.79 -15.92 -22.08
CA ILE A 92 21.12 -15.85 -23.50
C ILE A 92 21.09 -14.39 -23.95
N GLU A 93 22.16 -13.89 -24.55
CA GLU A 93 22.22 -12.55 -25.12
C GLU A 93 21.22 -12.43 -26.27
N PRO A 94 20.28 -11.47 -26.25
CA PRO A 94 19.32 -11.29 -27.31
C PRO A 94 19.95 -10.67 -28.55
N ASP A 95 19.68 -11.24 -29.70
CA ASP A 95 19.87 -10.63 -31.01
C ASP A 95 18.65 -10.91 -31.91
N GLU A 96 18.62 -10.36 -33.10
CA GLU A 96 17.50 -10.51 -34.02
C GLU A 96 17.23 -11.98 -34.39
N ILE A 97 18.28 -12.80 -34.52
CA ILE A 97 18.19 -14.20 -34.93
C ILE A 97 17.74 -15.06 -33.77
N VAL A 98 18.35 -14.89 -32.61
CA VAL A 98 18.01 -15.60 -31.38
C VAL A 98 16.57 -15.34 -30.95
N LEU A 99 16.15 -14.06 -30.98
CA LEU A 99 14.76 -13.67 -30.67
C LEU A 99 13.77 -14.27 -31.65
N ALA A 100 14.06 -14.26 -32.96
CA ALA A 100 13.20 -14.85 -33.95
C ALA A 100 13.05 -16.38 -33.79
N GLU A 101 14.16 -17.07 -33.46
CA GLU A 101 14.11 -18.52 -33.21
C GLU A 101 13.34 -18.84 -31.92
N LYS A 102 13.49 -18.02 -30.87
CA LYS A 102 12.71 -18.14 -29.63
C LYS A 102 11.21 -17.93 -29.89
N LEU A 103 10.83 -16.88 -30.62
CA LEU A 103 9.44 -16.62 -31.01
C LEU A 103 8.88 -17.74 -31.91
N LYS A 104 9.71 -18.34 -32.78
CA LYS A 104 9.31 -19.46 -33.62
C LYS A 104 9.07 -20.72 -32.79
N SER A 105 9.94 -21.00 -31.80
CA SER A 105 9.74 -22.13 -30.89
C SER A 105 8.47 -22.00 -30.06
N ASN A 106 8.09 -20.76 -29.70
CA ASN A 106 6.87 -20.44 -28.99
C ASN A 106 5.62 -20.36 -29.91
N GLY A 107 5.79 -20.56 -31.25
CA GLY A 107 4.71 -20.46 -32.24
C GLY A 107 4.19 -19.04 -32.50
N ASN A 108 4.89 -18.01 -32.07
CA ASN A 108 4.43 -16.62 -32.09
C ASN A 108 5.15 -15.72 -33.12
N LEU A 109 6.08 -16.26 -33.90
CA LEU A 109 6.89 -15.51 -34.86
C LEU A 109 6.06 -14.65 -35.83
N GLU A 110 5.09 -15.30 -36.52
CA GLU A 110 4.23 -14.62 -37.50
C GLU A 110 3.37 -13.51 -36.85
N LEU A 111 2.85 -13.77 -35.65
CA LEU A 111 2.05 -12.79 -34.89
C LEU A 111 2.88 -11.62 -34.35
N ALA A 112 4.17 -11.84 -34.12
CA ALA A 112 5.13 -10.82 -33.73
C ALA A 112 5.60 -9.93 -34.88
N GLY A 113 5.26 -10.28 -36.13
CA GLY A 113 5.59 -9.55 -37.35
C GLY A 113 6.62 -10.25 -38.25
N GLY A 114 6.89 -11.52 -38.00
CA GLY A 114 7.85 -12.33 -38.76
C GLY A 114 9.30 -11.88 -38.57
N GLN A 115 10.22 -12.50 -39.28
CA GLN A 115 11.65 -12.18 -39.24
C GLN A 115 11.91 -10.72 -39.67
N GLU A 116 11.23 -10.25 -40.72
CA GLU A 116 11.39 -8.89 -41.24
C GLU A 116 10.95 -7.83 -40.21
N GLY A 117 9.87 -8.13 -39.45
CA GLY A 117 9.38 -7.24 -38.39
C GLY A 117 10.37 -7.08 -37.25
N ILE A 118 11.05 -8.15 -36.85
CA ILE A 118 12.07 -8.15 -35.79
C ILE A 118 13.31 -7.39 -36.25
N THR A 119 13.81 -7.66 -37.45
CA THR A 119 14.95 -6.94 -38.04
C THR A 119 14.65 -5.45 -38.19
N SER A 120 13.46 -5.09 -38.67
CA SER A 120 13.04 -3.68 -38.76
C SER A 120 12.93 -3.03 -37.37
N LEU A 121 12.53 -3.76 -36.34
CA LEU A 121 12.45 -3.27 -34.96
C LEU A 121 13.84 -2.99 -34.39
N ALA A 122 14.76 -3.93 -34.51
CA ALA A 122 16.15 -3.79 -34.04
C ALA A 122 16.88 -2.63 -34.75
N GLY A 123 16.70 -2.49 -36.05
CA GLY A 123 17.29 -1.40 -36.84
C GLY A 123 16.68 -0.01 -36.61
N ARG A 124 15.72 0.13 -35.68
CA ARG A 124 15.00 1.39 -35.44
C ARG A 124 15.79 2.41 -34.62
N ILE A 125 16.76 1.96 -33.84
CA ILE A 125 17.58 2.81 -32.96
C ILE A 125 19.06 2.55 -33.16
N ASP A 126 19.85 3.62 -33.02
CA ASP A 126 21.31 3.57 -33.08
C ASP A 126 21.94 3.57 -31.68
N THR A 127 21.16 3.84 -30.62
CA THR A 127 21.66 3.99 -29.26
C THR A 127 20.61 3.62 -28.21
N THR A 128 21.05 3.01 -27.12
CA THR A 128 20.23 2.67 -25.96
C THR A 128 20.08 3.81 -24.94
N ALA A 129 20.70 4.97 -25.17
CA ALA A 129 20.74 6.10 -24.23
C ALA A 129 19.35 6.62 -23.80
N HIS A 130 18.33 6.41 -24.62
CA HIS A 130 16.97 6.84 -24.32
C HIS A 130 16.06 5.74 -23.79
N ALA A 131 16.59 4.55 -23.49
CA ALA A 131 15.80 3.41 -23.03
C ALA A 131 14.97 3.72 -21.79
N SER A 132 15.54 4.37 -20.78
CA SER A 132 14.83 4.77 -19.57
C SER A 132 13.66 5.70 -19.85
N PHE A 133 13.82 6.65 -20.78
CA PHE A 133 12.76 7.58 -21.18
C PHE A 133 11.59 6.84 -21.86
N TRP A 134 11.88 5.90 -22.76
CA TRP A 134 10.83 5.10 -23.40
C TRP A 134 10.13 4.18 -22.39
N LEU A 135 10.88 3.58 -21.46
CA LEU A 135 10.34 2.76 -20.38
C LEU A 135 9.33 3.55 -19.54
N ASP A 136 9.68 4.77 -19.14
CA ASP A 136 8.78 5.64 -18.38
C ASP A 136 7.49 5.94 -19.13
N ILE A 137 7.58 6.22 -20.44
CA ILE A 137 6.40 6.47 -21.27
C ILE A 137 5.49 5.23 -21.33
N VAL A 138 6.06 4.05 -21.57
CA VAL A 138 5.30 2.79 -21.64
C VAL A 138 4.57 2.56 -20.32
N LYS A 139 5.25 2.70 -19.18
CA LYS A 139 4.67 2.54 -17.84
C LYS A 139 3.55 3.55 -17.56
N GLN A 140 3.76 4.83 -17.91
CA GLN A 140 2.71 5.85 -17.76
C GLN A 140 1.48 5.52 -18.59
N LYS A 141 1.65 5.08 -19.85
CA LYS A 141 0.52 4.69 -20.71
C LYS A 141 -0.18 3.44 -20.20
N SER A 142 0.56 2.46 -19.70
CA SER A 142 0.02 1.27 -19.04
C SER A 142 -0.82 1.65 -17.82
N LEU A 143 -0.29 2.50 -16.95
CA LEU A 143 -1.03 2.97 -15.77
C LEU A 143 -2.35 3.64 -16.14
N LEU A 144 -2.34 4.52 -17.14
CA LEU A 144 -3.57 5.17 -17.62
C LEU A 144 -4.59 4.14 -18.12
N ARG A 145 -4.15 3.08 -18.82
CA ARG A 145 -5.03 1.98 -19.23
C ARG A 145 -5.60 1.23 -18.02
N LYS A 146 -4.77 0.89 -17.03
CA LYS A 146 -5.19 0.25 -15.77
C LYS A 146 -6.26 1.10 -15.05
N CYS A 147 -6.08 2.42 -15.00
CA CYS A 147 -7.09 3.35 -14.45
C CYS A 147 -8.40 3.31 -15.24
N ILE A 148 -8.33 3.30 -16.58
CA ILE A 148 -9.51 3.24 -17.44
C ILE A 148 -10.25 1.91 -17.24
N TYR A 149 -9.56 0.77 -17.24
CA TYR A 149 -10.17 -0.55 -17.00
C TYR A 149 -10.83 -0.60 -15.62
N MET A 150 -10.16 -0.12 -14.58
CA MET A 150 -10.73 -0.05 -13.24
C MET A 150 -11.99 0.81 -13.18
N ALA A 151 -12.01 1.96 -13.88
CA ALA A 151 -13.21 2.81 -13.94
C ALA A 151 -14.38 2.08 -14.61
N PHE A 152 -14.14 1.31 -15.68
CA PHE A 152 -15.18 0.52 -16.32
C PHE A 152 -15.70 -0.61 -15.41
N GLU A 153 -14.81 -1.31 -14.70
CA GLU A 153 -15.21 -2.33 -13.73
C GLU A 153 -16.04 -1.73 -12.59
N MET A 154 -15.68 -0.53 -12.14
CA MET A 154 -16.47 0.20 -11.13
C MET A 154 -17.85 0.53 -11.64
N ILE A 155 -17.99 1.02 -12.87
CA ILE A 155 -19.27 1.33 -13.50
C ILE A 155 -20.12 0.05 -13.64
N ASP A 156 -19.52 -1.04 -14.14
CA ASP A 156 -20.23 -2.32 -14.33
C ASP A 156 -20.66 -2.92 -12.99
N GLY A 157 -19.77 -2.91 -12.00
CA GLY A 157 -20.06 -3.38 -10.65
C GLY A 157 -21.17 -2.57 -9.95
N ALA A 158 -21.16 -1.25 -10.11
CA ALA A 158 -22.24 -0.40 -9.56
C ALA A 158 -23.59 -0.66 -10.23
N ASN A 159 -23.61 -0.91 -11.56
CA ASN A 159 -24.83 -1.24 -12.29
C ASN A 159 -25.44 -2.59 -11.86
N ARG A 160 -24.65 -3.51 -11.31
CA ARG A 160 -25.14 -4.79 -10.76
C ARG A 160 -25.79 -4.66 -9.38
N GLN A 161 -25.81 -3.45 -8.79
CA GLN A 161 -26.42 -3.15 -7.50
C GLN A 161 -25.95 -4.09 -6.38
N PRO A 162 -24.66 -3.99 -5.95
CA PRO A 162 -24.11 -4.86 -4.93
C PRO A 162 -24.89 -4.75 -3.63
N SER A 163 -25.08 -5.89 -2.93
CA SER A 163 -25.83 -5.96 -1.68
C SER A 163 -25.17 -5.18 -0.53
N ASN A 164 -23.84 -5.03 -0.57
CA ASN A 164 -23.09 -4.20 0.37
C ASN A 164 -22.28 -3.14 -0.40
N VAL A 165 -22.77 -1.92 -0.37
CA VAL A 165 -22.14 -0.78 -1.06
C VAL A 165 -20.85 -0.33 -0.38
N GLU A 166 -20.75 -0.48 0.95
CA GLU A 166 -19.56 -0.08 1.70
C GLU A 166 -18.36 -0.98 1.37
N ASP A 167 -18.58 -2.30 1.33
CA ASP A 167 -17.53 -3.26 0.95
C ASP A 167 -17.11 -3.08 -0.52
N PHE A 168 -18.08 -2.82 -1.42
CA PHE A 168 -17.81 -2.52 -2.81
C PHE A 168 -16.90 -1.28 -2.95
N LEU A 169 -17.18 -0.20 -2.24
CA LEU A 169 -16.35 1.02 -2.26
C LEU A 169 -14.97 0.77 -1.64
N ALA A 170 -14.90 0.06 -0.52
CA ALA A 170 -13.63 -0.26 0.13
C ALA A 170 -12.70 -1.08 -0.77
N ASN A 171 -13.25 -2.05 -1.53
CA ASN A 171 -12.50 -2.83 -2.50
C ASN A 171 -11.90 -1.95 -3.61
N PHE A 172 -12.68 -1.01 -4.16
CA PHE A 172 -12.15 -0.09 -5.18
C PHE A 172 -11.13 0.89 -4.61
N GLU A 173 -11.34 1.43 -3.40
CA GLU A 173 -10.34 2.26 -2.71
C GLU A 173 -9.01 1.51 -2.57
N GLN A 174 -9.06 0.24 -2.17
CA GLN A 174 -7.88 -0.62 -2.05
C GLN A 174 -7.16 -0.81 -3.39
N ARG A 175 -7.90 -1.13 -4.46
CA ARG A 175 -7.33 -1.36 -5.79
C ARG A 175 -6.69 -0.09 -6.37
N VAL A 176 -7.31 1.09 -6.18
CA VAL A 176 -6.72 2.37 -6.57
C VAL A 176 -5.41 2.64 -5.82
N CYS A 177 -5.36 2.30 -4.52
CA CYS A 177 -4.14 2.42 -3.74
C CYS A 177 -3.02 1.51 -4.27
N LEU A 178 -3.34 0.26 -4.62
CA LEU A 178 -2.37 -0.70 -5.16
C LEU A 178 -1.78 -0.23 -6.49
N LEU A 179 -2.57 0.43 -7.36
CA LEU A 179 -2.03 1.03 -8.59
C LEU A 179 -0.97 2.11 -8.32
N GLY A 180 -1.11 2.86 -7.22
CA GLY A 180 -0.09 3.83 -6.80
C GLY A 180 1.15 3.17 -6.17
N ASP A 181 0.96 2.07 -5.45
CA ASP A 181 2.04 1.35 -4.77
C ASP A 181 2.90 0.52 -5.75
N ASP A 182 2.34 0.02 -6.86
CA ASP A 182 3.09 -0.66 -7.95
C ASP A 182 4.17 0.24 -8.59
N GLN A 183 4.02 1.56 -8.52
CA GLN A 183 5.05 2.50 -8.95
C GLN A 183 6.17 2.69 -7.91
N ASN A 184 5.93 2.28 -6.65
CA ASN A 184 6.87 2.41 -5.54
C ASN A 184 7.68 1.12 -5.26
N LEU A 185 7.74 0.17 -6.18
CA LEU A 185 8.82 -0.81 -6.18
C LEU A 185 10.12 -0.02 -6.40
N ARG A 186 10.64 0.50 -5.28
CA ARG A 186 11.89 1.27 -5.28
C ARG A 186 12.96 0.36 -5.85
N ALA A 187 13.46 0.72 -7.03
CA ALA A 187 14.71 0.20 -7.51
C ALA A 187 15.75 0.30 -6.40
N SER A 188 16.69 -0.61 -6.35
CA SER A 188 17.83 -0.54 -5.43
C SER A 188 18.46 0.85 -5.56
N ILE A 189 18.37 1.68 -4.53
CA ILE A 189 18.98 3.01 -4.55
C ILE A 189 20.46 2.89 -4.19
N PRO A 190 21.36 3.56 -4.91
CA PRO A 190 22.76 3.60 -4.55
C PRO A 190 22.92 4.08 -3.11
N PHE A 191 23.74 3.38 -2.31
CA PHE A 191 23.92 3.70 -0.88
C PHE A 191 24.38 5.13 -0.59
N ARG A 192 24.89 5.81 -1.60
CA ARG A 192 25.26 7.24 -1.55
C ARG A 192 24.07 8.15 -1.20
N GLU A 193 22.86 7.86 -1.71
CA GLU A 193 21.67 8.69 -1.44
C GLU A 193 21.19 8.55 0.00
N PRO A 194 21.02 7.33 0.57
CA PRO A 194 20.72 7.18 2.00
C PRO A 194 21.77 7.82 2.92
N ILE A 195 23.06 7.83 2.53
CA ILE A 195 24.12 8.49 3.33
C ILE A 195 23.87 9.99 3.44
N GLN A 196 23.47 10.66 2.36
CA GLN A 196 23.19 12.10 2.41
C GLN A 196 22.04 12.41 3.36
N HIS A 197 20.93 11.67 3.27
CA HIS A 197 19.80 11.82 4.19
C HIS A 197 20.18 11.49 5.64
N ALA A 198 20.99 10.44 5.86
CA ALA A 198 21.49 10.10 7.19
C ALA A 198 22.36 11.22 7.78
N MET A 199 23.21 11.84 6.98
CA MET A 199 24.05 12.95 7.43
C MET A 199 23.22 14.20 7.80
N GLU A 200 22.17 14.50 7.04
CA GLU A 200 21.24 15.57 7.39
C GLU A 200 20.53 15.30 8.71
N GLN A 201 20.07 14.05 8.93
CA GLN A 201 19.47 13.66 10.21
C GLN A 201 20.45 13.75 11.37
N ILE A 202 21.70 13.29 11.17
CA ILE A 202 22.76 13.42 12.20
C ILE A 202 23.01 14.89 12.53
N GLN A 203 23.10 15.77 11.54
CA GLN A 203 23.28 17.20 11.76
C GLN A 203 22.13 17.81 12.57
N ARG A 204 20.87 17.48 12.26
CA ARG A 204 19.70 17.90 13.03
C ARG A 204 19.73 17.40 14.48
N MET A 205 20.16 16.14 14.68
CA MET A 205 20.35 15.58 16.03
C MET A 205 21.43 16.32 16.81
N LEU A 206 22.55 16.69 16.17
CA LEU A 206 23.65 17.43 16.78
C LEU A 206 23.27 18.87 17.10
N SER A 207 22.47 19.53 16.28
CA SER A 207 21.97 20.89 16.51
C SER A 207 20.86 20.95 17.56
N ARG A 208 20.40 19.81 18.09
CA ARG A 208 19.24 19.70 18.98
C ARG A 208 17.96 20.33 18.41
N GLU A 209 17.91 20.52 17.12
CA GLU A 209 16.69 20.83 16.41
C GLU A 209 15.77 19.62 16.47
N GLU A 210 14.47 19.84 16.61
CA GLU A 210 13.41 18.90 16.93
C GLU A 210 13.64 17.46 16.49
N THR A 211 13.48 16.53 17.43
CA THR A 211 13.40 15.11 17.12
C THR A 211 12.06 14.83 16.43
N ASP A 212 12.06 14.24 15.25
CA ASP A 212 10.86 13.86 14.47
C ASP A 212 9.96 12.81 15.18
N GLY A 213 10.29 12.43 16.41
CA GLY A 213 9.59 11.42 17.19
C GLY A 213 8.36 11.95 17.92
N VAL A 214 7.36 11.08 18.10
CA VAL A 214 6.20 11.33 18.97
C VAL A 214 6.54 10.87 20.37
N PHE A 215 6.64 11.80 21.34
CA PHE A 215 6.95 11.48 22.72
C PHE A 215 5.74 10.95 23.48
N THR A 216 5.96 9.92 24.28
CA THR A 216 4.91 9.22 25.05
C THR A 216 4.50 10.00 26.31
N GLY A 217 5.34 10.95 26.75
CA GLY A 217 5.19 11.67 28.00
C GLY A 217 5.67 10.90 29.23
N TYR A 218 6.28 9.73 29.04
CA TYR A 218 6.97 8.97 30.08
C TYR A 218 8.48 9.11 29.87
N SER A 219 9.14 9.87 30.75
CA SER A 219 10.54 10.25 30.60
C SER A 219 11.50 9.08 30.40
N ASP A 220 11.30 7.99 31.14
CA ASP A 220 12.15 6.81 31.05
C ASP A 220 11.95 6.07 29.71
N LEU A 221 10.71 5.97 29.25
CA LEU A 221 10.39 5.37 27.97
C LEU A 221 10.89 6.25 26.81
N ASP A 222 10.66 7.54 26.90
CA ASP A 222 11.11 8.50 25.91
C ASP A 222 12.65 8.59 25.86
N GLY A 223 13.32 8.44 27.02
CA GLY A 223 14.78 8.34 27.09
C GLY A 223 15.35 7.10 26.41
N LEU A 224 14.61 5.97 26.43
CA LEU A 224 15.03 4.72 25.78
C LEU A 224 14.74 4.73 24.28
N THR A 225 13.60 5.29 23.85
CA THR A 225 13.13 5.25 22.46
C THR A 225 13.51 6.49 21.66
N ASN A 226 13.84 7.57 22.33
CA ASN A 226 13.97 8.92 21.74
C ASN A 226 12.71 9.34 20.96
N GLY A 227 11.52 9.01 21.51
CA GLY A 227 10.22 9.15 20.87
C GLY A 227 9.96 8.11 19.77
N PHE A 228 8.71 7.83 19.48
CA PHE A 228 8.30 6.92 18.43
C PHE A 228 8.48 7.55 17.05
N LYS A 229 9.12 6.85 16.12
CA LYS A 229 9.45 7.39 14.80
C LYS A 229 8.34 7.13 13.78
N PRO A 230 8.20 7.96 12.74
CA PRO A 230 7.29 7.71 11.64
C PRO A 230 7.57 6.37 10.96
N GLY A 231 6.52 5.58 10.73
CA GLY A 231 6.61 4.28 10.08
C GLY A 231 6.97 3.12 11.00
N GLU A 232 7.22 3.35 12.28
CA GLU A 232 7.46 2.29 13.27
C GLU A 232 6.16 1.66 13.74
N MET A 233 6.22 0.34 13.96
CA MET A 233 5.17 -0.43 14.61
C MET A 233 5.62 -0.80 16.02
N ILE A 234 4.90 -0.31 17.04
CA ILE A 234 5.16 -0.57 18.44
C ILE A 234 4.14 -1.59 18.95
N VAL A 235 4.61 -2.69 19.53
CA VAL A 235 3.75 -3.75 20.08
C VAL A 235 3.77 -3.70 21.60
N LEU A 236 2.61 -3.36 22.20
CA LEU A 236 2.40 -3.38 23.64
C LEU A 236 1.72 -4.70 24.03
N ALA A 237 2.44 -5.57 24.71
CA ALA A 237 1.94 -6.85 25.19
C ALA A 237 1.84 -6.87 26.72
N ALA A 238 0.74 -7.39 27.25
CA ALA A 238 0.56 -7.58 28.68
C ALA A 238 -0.46 -8.70 28.93
N ARG A 239 -0.40 -9.30 30.13
CA ARG A 239 -1.45 -10.20 30.61
C ARG A 239 -2.77 -9.43 30.79
N PRO A 240 -3.92 -10.10 30.70
CA PRO A 240 -5.20 -9.47 30.98
C PRO A 240 -5.20 -8.74 32.35
N SER A 241 -5.87 -7.60 32.41
CA SER A 241 -6.03 -6.77 33.61
C SER A 241 -4.77 -6.11 34.19
N VAL A 242 -3.62 -6.15 33.52
CA VAL A 242 -2.38 -5.46 33.95
C VAL A 242 -2.40 -3.97 33.59
N GLY A 243 -3.29 -3.55 32.68
CA GLY A 243 -3.45 -2.13 32.34
C GLY A 243 -2.94 -1.74 30.94
N LYS A 244 -2.84 -2.69 30.00
CA LYS A 244 -2.45 -2.46 28.60
C LYS A 244 -3.18 -1.26 27.98
N THR A 245 -4.52 -1.32 27.93
CA THR A 245 -5.38 -0.25 27.42
C THR A 245 -5.18 1.06 28.15
N SER A 246 -5.01 1.02 29.50
CA SER A 246 -4.79 2.23 30.28
C SER A 246 -3.48 2.93 29.94
N LEU A 247 -2.39 2.18 29.77
CA LEU A 247 -1.11 2.74 29.36
C LEU A 247 -1.18 3.32 27.95
N ALA A 248 -1.78 2.59 26.99
CA ALA A 248 -1.95 3.07 25.63
C ALA A 248 -2.76 4.37 25.57
N MET A 249 -3.86 4.43 26.34
CA MET A 249 -4.70 5.65 26.40
C MET A 249 -4.01 6.82 27.12
N ASN A 250 -3.18 6.56 28.13
CA ASN A 250 -2.39 7.63 28.77
C ASN A 250 -1.33 8.18 27.81
N ILE A 251 -0.71 7.33 26.99
CA ILE A 251 0.20 7.78 25.92
C ILE A 251 -0.55 8.68 24.93
N VAL A 252 -1.73 8.25 24.49
CA VAL A 252 -2.59 9.06 23.59
C VAL A 252 -2.97 10.41 24.22
N GLU A 253 -3.35 10.40 25.49
CA GLU A 253 -3.63 11.62 26.25
C GLU A 253 -2.41 12.55 26.31
N ASN A 254 -1.26 12.00 26.66
CA ASN A 254 -0.01 12.77 26.72
C ASN A 254 0.31 13.38 25.34
N ILE A 255 0.18 12.63 24.25
CA ILE A 255 0.41 13.13 22.89
C ILE A 255 -0.55 14.28 22.56
N ALA A 256 -1.82 14.14 22.90
CA ALA A 256 -2.86 15.14 22.59
C ALA A 256 -2.70 16.44 23.37
N PHE A 257 -2.10 16.39 24.59
CA PHE A 257 -1.97 17.52 25.50
C PHE A 257 -0.52 17.94 25.78
N ASN A 258 0.46 17.41 25.04
CA ASN A 258 1.86 17.75 25.25
C ASN A 258 2.12 19.22 24.91
N ALA A 259 2.65 19.95 25.88
CA ALA A 259 3.00 21.36 25.73
C ALA A 259 4.04 21.63 24.63
N GLN A 260 4.89 20.65 24.31
CA GLN A 260 5.86 20.74 23.22
C GLN A 260 5.19 20.84 21.83
N TYR A 261 3.92 20.43 21.72
CA TYR A 261 3.16 20.43 20.47
C TYR A 261 2.10 21.54 20.41
N GLN A 262 2.16 22.57 21.30
CA GLN A 262 1.15 23.64 21.34
C GLN A 262 1.02 24.39 20.01
N ASP A 263 2.12 24.61 19.30
CA ASP A 263 2.13 25.28 17.99
C ASP A 263 1.76 24.35 16.84
N GLN A 264 1.94 23.04 17.01
CA GLN A 264 1.59 22.00 16.03
C GLN A 264 0.99 20.78 16.75
N PRO A 265 -0.30 20.80 17.09
CA PRO A 265 -0.92 19.69 17.81
C PRO A 265 -0.76 18.37 17.04
N ARG A 266 -0.34 17.33 17.76
CA ARG A 266 -0.24 15.98 17.21
C ARG A 266 -1.61 15.31 17.22
N HIS A 267 -1.90 14.60 16.13
CA HIS A 267 -3.19 13.99 15.88
C HIS A 267 -3.12 12.49 16.14
N ALA A 268 -3.98 11.97 17.03
CA ALA A 268 -4.03 10.57 17.37
C ALA A 268 -5.37 9.94 16.99
N LEU A 269 -5.34 8.72 16.45
CA LEU A 269 -6.51 7.90 16.12
C LEU A 269 -6.47 6.60 16.91
N VAL A 270 -7.53 6.28 17.61
CA VAL A 270 -7.68 5.05 18.39
C VAL A 270 -8.75 4.18 17.77
N PHE A 271 -8.39 2.99 17.31
CA PHE A 271 -9.33 1.91 16.99
C PHE A 271 -9.54 1.07 18.24
N SER A 272 -10.70 1.22 18.87
CA SER A 272 -11.09 0.51 20.09
C SER A 272 -12.01 -0.62 19.73
N LEU A 273 -11.46 -1.80 19.49
CA LEU A 273 -12.24 -2.96 19.06
C LEU A 273 -12.90 -3.72 20.23
N GLU A 274 -12.48 -3.43 21.47
CA GLU A 274 -13.00 -4.05 22.69
C GLU A 274 -13.99 -3.15 23.46
N MET A 275 -13.74 -1.84 23.48
CA MET A 275 -14.47 -0.90 24.32
C MET A 275 -15.17 0.17 23.47
N SER A 276 -16.37 0.59 23.92
CA SER A 276 -17.06 1.71 23.28
C SER A 276 -16.31 3.05 23.49
N ALA A 277 -16.40 3.93 22.49
CA ALA A 277 -15.82 5.29 22.51
C ALA A 277 -16.24 6.05 23.77
N THR A 278 -17.51 5.92 24.19
CA THR A 278 -18.02 6.54 25.41
C THR A 278 -17.30 6.02 26.67
N SER A 279 -17.02 4.71 26.73
CA SER A 279 -16.31 4.12 27.89
C SER A 279 -14.87 4.60 27.96
N LEU A 280 -14.19 4.73 26.81
CA LEU A 280 -12.84 5.30 26.74
C LEU A 280 -12.82 6.78 27.13
N ALA A 281 -13.77 7.57 26.61
CA ALA A 281 -13.88 8.98 26.97
C ALA A 281 -14.11 9.17 28.46
N MET A 282 -14.99 8.39 29.08
CA MET A 282 -15.19 8.43 30.54
C MET A 282 -13.89 8.10 31.31
N ARG A 283 -13.10 7.12 30.87
CA ARG A 283 -11.82 6.78 31.51
C ARG A 283 -10.83 7.92 31.43
N LEU A 284 -10.68 8.50 30.24
CA LEU A 284 -9.76 9.61 30.00
C LEU A 284 -10.16 10.85 30.85
N ILE A 285 -11.43 11.25 30.79
CA ILE A 285 -11.92 12.40 31.56
C ILE A 285 -11.75 12.19 33.06
N CYS A 286 -12.14 11.02 33.59
CA CYS A 286 -12.01 10.72 35.01
C CYS A 286 -10.54 10.63 35.45
N GLY A 287 -9.68 10.02 34.62
CA GLY A 287 -8.24 9.93 34.88
C GLY A 287 -7.58 11.30 35.00
N ARG A 288 -7.79 12.16 34.00
CA ARG A 288 -7.23 13.51 33.96
C ARG A 288 -7.80 14.44 35.05
N ALA A 289 -9.11 14.36 35.30
CA ALA A 289 -9.77 15.09 36.39
C ALA A 289 -9.44 14.55 37.77
N ARG A 290 -8.72 13.41 37.87
CA ARG A 290 -8.38 12.70 39.13
C ARG A 290 -9.64 12.35 39.95
N VAL A 291 -10.70 11.91 39.26
CA VAL A 291 -11.96 11.47 39.89
C VAL A 291 -12.05 9.96 39.81
N ASN A 292 -12.33 9.32 40.95
CA ASN A 292 -12.51 7.88 40.98
C ASN A 292 -13.84 7.49 40.30
N MET A 293 -13.75 6.63 39.28
CA MET A 293 -14.92 6.20 38.50
C MET A 293 -15.96 5.45 39.38
N ASN A 294 -15.54 4.74 40.42
CA ASN A 294 -16.47 4.05 41.32
C ASN A 294 -17.26 5.02 42.18
N ASP A 295 -16.62 6.12 42.62
CA ASP A 295 -17.29 7.17 43.38
C ASP A 295 -18.27 7.95 42.50
N LEU A 296 -17.89 8.18 41.23
CA LEU A 296 -18.80 8.76 40.23
C LEU A 296 -20.05 7.89 40.03
N ARG A 297 -19.89 6.57 39.88
CA ARG A 297 -21.00 5.62 39.73
C ARG A 297 -21.92 5.57 40.94
N LYS A 298 -21.38 5.79 42.13
CA LYS A 298 -22.15 5.81 43.40
C LYS A 298 -22.78 7.17 43.68
N GLY A 299 -22.49 8.20 42.84
CA GLY A 299 -22.96 9.57 43.04
C GLY A 299 -22.22 10.35 44.15
N PHE A 300 -21.12 9.83 44.65
CA PHE A 300 -20.31 10.44 45.73
C PHE A 300 -19.17 11.31 45.16
N VAL A 301 -19.53 12.32 44.37
CA VAL A 301 -18.54 13.23 43.77
C VAL A 301 -18.69 14.62 44.38
N PRO A 302 -17.68 15.17 45.07
CA PRO A 302 -17.69 16.54 45.56
C PRO A 302 -17.89 17.53 44.41
N ARG A 303 -18.52 18.69 44.72
CA ARG A 303 -18.83 19.73 43.72
C ARG A 303 -17.55 20.23 43.00
N SER A 304 -16.44 20.39 43.71
CA SER A 304 -15.16 20.75 43.11
C SER A 304 -14.65 19.77 42.09
N GLN A 305 -14.82 18.46 42.33
CA GLN A 305 -14.46 17.41 41.39
C GLN A 305 -15.41 17.38 40.18
N ALA A 306 -16.71 17.70 40.37
CA ALA A 306 -17.65 17.84 39.26
C ALA A 306 -17.27 19.01 38.33
N GLU A 307 -16.81 20.13 38.90
CA GLU A 307 -16.29 21.28 38.13
C GLU A 307 -15.03 20.89 37.32
N ASN A 308 -14.11 20.11 37.93
CA ASN A 308 -12.93 19.60 37.25
C ASN A 308 -13.31 18.66 36.08
N LEU A 309 -14.31 17.79 36.23
CA LEU A 309 -14.81 16.95 35.15
C LEU A 309 -15.33 17.78 33.96
N HIS A 310 -16.09 18.85 34.25
CA HIS A 310 -16.58 19.75 33.22
C HIS A 310 -15.44 20.47 32.48
N GLN A 311 -14.45 20.95 33.21
CA GLN A 311 -13.29 21.64 32.62
C GLN A 311 -12.48 20.67 31.75
N THR A 312 -12.17 19.48 32.27
CA THR A 312 -11.46 18.42 31.53
C THR A 312 -12.21 17.99 30.27
N SER A 313 -13.54 17.88 30.35
CA SER A 313 -14.36 17.57 29.18
C SER A 313 -14.22 18.61 28.06
N LYS A 314 -14.18 19.91 28.40
CA LYS A 314 -13.94 20.98 27.43
C LYS A 314 -12.55 20.89 26.79
N GLU A 315 -11.54 20.54 27.57
CA GLU A 315 -10.17 20.34 27.05
C GLU A 315 -10.15 19.19 26.01
N PHE A 316 -10.76 18.05 26.33
CA PHE A 316 -10.84 16.91 25.38
C PHE A 316 -11.63 17.23 24.11
N GLN A 317 -12.65 18.10 24.18
CA GLN A 317 -13.39 18.54 22.99
C GLN A 317 -12.52 19.34 22.01
N GLN A 318 -11.44 19.94 22.47
CA GLN A 318 -10.51 20.71 21.66
C GLN A 318 -9.27 19.88 21.25
N ALA A 319 -9.09 18.69 21.84
CA ALA A 319 -7.96 17.82 21.56
C ALA A 319 -8.05 17.16 20.17
N SER A 320 -6.91 17.04 19.52
CA SER A 320 -6.79 16.37 18.21
C SER A 320 -6.78 14.85 18.36
N LEU A 321 -7.90 14.29 18.89
CA LEU A 321 -8.06 12.88 19.20
C LEU A 321 -9.32 12.33 18.52
N TRP A 322 -9.17 11.24 17.78
CA TRP A 322 -10.28 10.51 17.14
C TRP A 322 -10.37 9.09 17.69
N VAL A 323 -11.58 8.59 17.84
CA VAL A 323 -11.86 7.23 18.30
C VAL A 323 -12.83 6.58 17.32
N ASP A 324 -12.53 5.36 16.92
CA ASP A 324 -13.40 4.48 16.15
C ASP A 324 -13.62 3.19 16.96
N ASP A 325 -14.87 2.92 17.35
CA ASP A 325 -15.26 1.76 18.14
C ASP A 325 -16.08 0.74 17.34
N THR A 326 -15.94 0.79 16.00
CA THR A 326 -16.58 -0.19 15.11
C THR A 326 -15.95 -1.56 15.35
N SER A 327 -16.75 -2.53 15.76
CA SER A 327 -16.31 -3.92 15.93
C SER A 327 -16.18 -4.64 14.60
N GLY A 328 -15.28 -5.65 14.52
CA GLY A 328 -15.15 -6.51 13.35
C GLY A 328 -14.52 -5.84 12.14
N LEU A 329 -13.76 -4.74 12.31
CA LEU A 329 -13.03 -4.10 11.24
C LEU A 329 -11.96 -5.02 10.67
N SER A 330 -11.88 -5.06 9.33
CA SER A 330 -10.74 -5.66 8.64
C SER A 330 -9.54 -4.70 8.62
N ILE A 331 -8.35 -5.24 8.37
CA ILE A 331 -7.13 -4.42 8.24
C ILE A 331 -7.25 -3.38 7.13
N ASN A 332 -7.95 -3.71 6.03
CA ASN A 332 -8.17 -2.81 4.92
C ASN A 332 -9.10 -1.65 5.30
N GLN A 333 -10.14 -1.91 6.09
CA GLN A 333 -11.03 -0.88 6.61
C GLN A 333 -10.32 0.05 7.60
N ILE A 334 -9.48 -0.50 8.50
CA ILE A 334 -8.62 0.28 9.40
C ILE A 334 -7.71 1.22 8.58
N ARG A 335 -7.03 0.66 7.55
CA ARG A 335 -6.14 1.40 6.66
C ARG A 335 -6.89 2.51 5.91
N ALA A 336 -8.06 2.23 5.35
CA ALA A 336 -8.88 3.21 4.63
C ALA A 336 -9.34 4.36 5.55
N LYS A 337 -9.84 4.05 6.75
CA LYS A 337 -10.27 5.05 7.74
C LYS A 337 -9.08 5.94 8.19
N ALA A 338 -7.93 5.35 8.48
CA ALA A 338 -6.72 6.06 8.86
C ALA A 338 -6.23 6.99 7.72
N ARG A 339 -6.19 6.51 6.48
CA ARG A 339 -5.84 7.32 5.30
C ARG A 339 -6.81 8.48 5.08
N ARG A 340 -8.10 8.24 5.18
CA ARG A 340 -9.13 9.28 5.02
C ARG A 340 -8.95 10.39 6.07
N LEU A 341 -8.65 10.02 7.32
CA LEU A 341 -8.35 10.99 8.36
C LEU A 341 -7.05 11.76 8.06
N LYS A 342 -6.00 11.07 7.63
CA LYS A 342 -4.71 11.67 7.27
C LYS A 342 -4.83 12.66 6.11
N MET A 343 -5.70 12.42 5.13
CA MET A 343 -5.95 13.33 4.01
C MET A 343 -6.67 14.61 4.42
N ARG A 344 -7.53 14.55 5.45
CA ARG A 344 -8.29 15.70 5.96
C ARG A 344 -7.52 16.47 7.02
N ASN A 345 -6.83 15.75 7.87
CA ASN A 345 -6.07 16.26 9.00
C ASN A 345 -4.68 15.59 8.99
N LYS A 346 -3.72 16.16 9.71
CA LYS A 346 -2.47 15.43 10.00
C LYS A 346 -2.83 14.21 10.87
N LEU A 347 -2.13 13.11 10.72
CA LEU A 347 -2.27 11.93 11.57
C LEU A 347 -0.85 11.46 11.92
N ASP A 348 -0.51 11.53 13.18
CA ASP A 348 0.82 11.30 13.70
C ASP A 348 0.92 9.97 14.45
N PHE A 349 -0.17 9.52 15.09
CA PHE A 349 -0.17 8.34 15.93
C PHE A 349 -1.46 7.52 15.80
N ILE A 350 -1.34 6.21 15.68
CA ILE A 350 -2.47 5.28 15.60
C ILE A 350 -2.35 4.23 16.70
N VAL A 351 -3.42 3.98 17.41
CA VAL A 351 -3.55 2.87 18.37
C VAL A 351 -4.61 1.90 17.89
N VAL A 352 -4.32 0.61 17.97
CA VAL A 352 -5.30 -0.47 17.72
C VAL A 352 -5.37 -1.35 18.97
N ASP A 353 -6.50 -1.34 19.68
CA ASP A 353 -6.72 -2.11 20.88
C ASP A 353 -7.89 -3.08 20.68
N TYR A 354 -7.60 -4.37 20.39
CA TYR A 354 -6.33 -5.03 20.19
C TYR A 354 -6.35 -5.91 18.93
N LEU A 355 -5.18 -6.31 18.44
CA LEU A 355 -4.99 -6.93 17.13
C LEU A 355 -5.83 -8.20 16.86
N GLN A 356 -6.08 -9.05 17.89
CA GLN A 356 -6.83 -10.30 17.70
C GLN A 356 -8.32 -10.09 17.39
N LEU A 357 -8.84 -8.88 17.55
CA LEU A 357 -10.23 -8.54 17.21
C LEU A 357 -10.38 -8.02 15.77
N ILE A 358 -9.29 -7.90 15.05
CA ILE A 358 -9.33 -7.56 13.63
C ILE A 358 -9.89 -8.75 12.86
N SER A 359 -10.91 -8.51 12.02
CA SER A 359 -11.49 -9.54 11.18
C SER A 359 -10.52 -9.92 10.06
N THR A 360 -10.36 -11.23 9.85
CA THR A 360 -9.75 -11.77 8.65
C THR A 360 -10.79 -11.73 7.53
N GLU A 361 -10.46 -11.11 6.41
CA GLU A 361 -11.27 -11.22 5.19
C GLU A 361 -11.26 -12.69 4.74
N SER A 362 -12.45 -13.29 4.69
CA SER A 362 -12.65 -14.65 4.18
C SER A 362 -12.88 -14.61 2.67
#